data_05d143a0487ae39ed26db0ff348cc7aa
#
_entry.id   05d143a0487ae39ed26db0ff348cc7aa
#
_cell.length_a   1.000
_cell.length_b   1.000
_cell.length_c   1.000
_cell.angle_alpha   90.00
_cell.angle_beta   90.00
_cell.angle_gamma   90.00
#
_symmetry.space_group_name_H-M   'P 1'
#
loop_
_entity.id
_entity.type
_entity.pdbx_description
1 polymer ?
#
loop_
_entity_poly.entity_id
_entity_poly.type
_entity_poly.pdbx_seq_one_letter_code
_entity_poly.pdbx_strand_id
1 'polypeptide(L)'
;MATLQNAKIGFVGFGNMASAMADGWIASGEVDPKNMCACAGRFDALKERCATRGMDAFETADEVIASADVIVAGVKPYLIEKVFSGKEDALSGKIVLSIAWTWDKGKWEALLPGTHHISTVPNIPVSVNAGVIAVEKQSTLNADEAKLVMGLLELLGTPVELDGSLLWVGGTTASCAPAFIAVVTEALADAAVKNGIPRADAYRIVSAMIAGTGKLQLETGMHPAALKDVVCSPGGATIRGVAALEEAGLRNALIKAIDATLK
;
A
#
# COMPACT_ATOMS: atom_id res chain seq x y z
N MET A 1 19.81 -1.33 18.52
CA MET A 1 18.47 -1.17 17.96
C MET A 1 18.57 -1.12 16.45
N ALA A 2 17.64 -1.73 15.73
CA ALA A 2 17.58 -1.65 14.28
C ALA A 2 17.24 -0.20 13.85
N THR A 3 17.87 0.27 12.79
CA THR A 3 17.60 1.55 12.13
C THR A 3 17.10 1.29 10.71
N LEU A 4 16.60 2.29 10.01
CA LEU A 4 16.14 2.14 8.62
C LEU A 4 17.19 1.47 7.73
N GLN A 5 18.47 1.81 7.91
CA GLN A 5 19.59 1.34 7.09
C GLN A 5 20.08 -0.08 7.43
N ASN A 6 19.84 -0.57 8.65
CA ASN A 6 20.36 -1.87 9.09
C ASN A 6 19.27 -2.86 9.52
N ALA A 7 17.99 -2.46 9.51
CA ALA A 7 16.89 -3.35 9.85
C ALA A 7 16.81 -4.50 8.84
N LYS A 8 16.77 -5.71 9.37
CA LYS A 8 16.55 -6.91 8.57
C LYS A 8 15.06 -7.15 8.41
N ILE A 9 14.58 -7.20 7.18
CA ILE A 9 13.16 -7.31 6.82
C ILE A 9 12.92 -8.70 6.25
N GLY A 10 12.03 -9.47 6.88
CA GLY A 10 11.66 -10.80 6.45
C GLY A 10 10.20 -10.86 5.99
N PHE A 11 9.97 -11.35 4.79
CA PHE A 11 8.62 -11.53 4.27
C PHE A 11 8.15 -12.96 4.47
N VAL A 12 7.20 -13.16 5.35
CA VAL A 12 6.48 -14.43 5.50
C VAL A 12 5.27 -14.40 4.56
N GLY A 13 5.47 -14.97 3.36
CA GLY A 13 4.56 -14.80 2.23
C GLY A 13 5.01 -13.68 1.29
N PHE A 14 5.37 -14.05 0.05
CA PHE A 14 5.90 -13.11 -0.96
C PHE A 14 4.98 -13.05 -2.17
N GLY A 15 3.74 -12.56 -1.95
CA GLY A 15 2.73 -12.28 -2.97
C GLY A 15 2.94 -10.93 -3.65
N ASN A 16 1.93 -10.46 -4.41
CA ASN A 16 2.00 -9.20 -5.15
C ASN A 16 2.28 -7.99 -4.25
N MET A 17 1.58 -7.89 -3.11
CA MET A 17 1.75 -6.75 -2.20
C MET A 17 3.11 -6.76 -1.51
N ALA A 18 3.54 -7.91 -0.98
CA ALA A 18 4.85 -8.06 -0.37
C ALA A 18 5.98 -7.75 -1.37
N SER A 19 5.85 -8.19 -2.63
CA SER A 19 6.79 -7.85 -3.70
C SER A 19 6.80 -6.35 -4.02
N ALA A 20 5.63 -5.71 -4.07
CA ALA A 20 5.52 -4.28 -4.32
C ALA A 20 6.19 -3.46 -3.21
N MET A 21 6.04 -3.88 -1.93
CA MET A 21 6.74 -3.24 -0.80
C MET A 21 8.25 -3.43 -0.90
N ALA A 22 8.71 -4.64 -1.22
CA ALA A 22 10.15 -4.89 -1.43
C ALA A 22 10.70 -4.02 -2.56
N ASP A 23 10.02 -3.93 -3.70
CA ASP A 23 10.40 -3.09 -4.83
C ASP A 23 10.46 -1.61 -4.42
N GLY A 24 9.50 -1.12 -3.64
CA GLY A 24 9.49 0.25 -3.14
C GLY A 24 10.63 0.55 -2.18
N TRP A 25 10.94 -0.35 -1.24
CA TRP A 25 12.08 -0.18 -0.35
C TRP A 25 13.41 -0.18 -1.10
N ILE A 26 13.58 -1.07 -2.09
CA ILE A 26 14.77 -1.06 -2.97
C ILE A 26 14.84 0.24 -3.77
N ALA A 27 13.73 0.69 -4.35
CA ALA A 27 13.67 1.92 -5.14
C ALA A 27 13.96 3.19 -4.32
N SER A 28 13.68 3.18 -3.01
CA SER A 28 14.01 4.30 -2.11
C SER A 28 15.52 4.52 -1.96
N GLY A 29 16.33 3.46 -2.15
CA GLY A 29 17.78 3.48 -1.91
C GLY A 29 18.19 3.48 -0.44
N GLU A 30 17.23 3.50 0.51
CA GLU A 30 17.48 3.56 1.95
C GLU A 30 17.55 2.17 2.60
N VAL A 31 17.03 1.13 1.94
CA VAL A 31 17.02 -0.25 2.43
C VAL A 31 17.88 -1.11 1.49
N ASP A 32 18.96 -1.70 2.04
CA ASP A 32 19.79 -2.64 1.28
C ASP A 32 19.01 -3.95 1.04
N PRO A 33 18.83 -4.40 -0.21
CA PRO A 33 18.16 -5.67 -0.50
C PRO A 33 18.82 -6.88 0.16
N LYS A 34 20.11 -6.82 0.49
CA LYS A 34 20.81 -7.86 1.27
C LYS A 34 20.31 -8.00 2.70
N ASN A 35 19.63 -6.99 3.23
CA ASN A 35 18.95 -7.03 4.50
C ASN A 35 17.51 -7.53 4.38
N MET A 36 17.08 -7.99 3.21
CA MET A 36 15.75 -8.51 2.98
C MET A 36 15.77 -10.00 2.64
N CYS A 37 14.83 -10.73 3.19
CA CYS A 37 14.63 -12.15 2.88
C CYS A 37 13.14 -12.48 2.77
N ALA A 38 12.82 -13.60 2.14
CA ALA A 38 11.42 -14.01 1.97
C ALA A 38 11.25 -15.54 1.99
N CYS A 39 10.04 -15.99 2.36
CA CYS A 39 9.57 -17.34 2.11
C CYS A 39 8.20 -17.34 1.41
N ALA A 40 7.93 -18.38 0.63
CA ALA A 40 6.63 -18.60 -0.03
C ALA A 40 6.43 -20.06 -0.38
N GLY A 41 5.17 -20.47 -0.59
CA GLY A 41 4.81 -21.87 -0.83
C GLY A 41 5.40 -22.51 -2.12
N ARG A 42 5.89 -21.72 -3.08
CA ARG A 42 6.59 -22.20 -4.30
C ARG A 42 8.03 -21.69 -4.26
N PHE A 43 8.92 -22.48 -3.67
CA PHE A 43 10.28 -22.06 -3.36
C PHE A 43 11.10 -21.74 -4.63
N ASP A 44 11.04 -22.57 -5.70
CA ASP A 44 11.82 -22.30 -6.92
C ASP A 44 11.44 -20.98 -7.57
N ALA A 45 10.14 -20.71 -7.69
CA ALA A 45 9.67 -19.41 -8.21
C ALA A 45 10.03 -18.24 -7.28
N LEU A 46 10.12 -18.47 -5.97
CA LEU A 46 10.58 -17.46 -5.01
C LEU A 46 12.05 -17.16 -5.20
N LYS A 47 12.90 -18.16 -5.35
CA LYS A 47 14.36 -17.97 -5.57
C LYS A 47 14.64 -17.05 -6.73
N GLU A 48 14.00 -17.27 -7.89
CA GLU A 48 14.16 -16.40 -9.05
C GLU A 48 13.73 -14.95 -8.75
N ARG A 49 12.59 -14.78 -8.05
CA ARG A 49 12.06 -13.45 -7.69
C ARG A 49 12.92 -12.72 -6.66
N CYS A 50 13.52 -13.44 -5.73
CA CYS A 50 14.46 -12.86 -4.76
C CYS A 50 15.79 -12.53 -5.43
N ALA A 51 16.33 -13.42 -6.24
CA ALA A 51 17.58 -13.21 -6.96
C ALA A 51 17.56 -11.96 -7.86
N THR A 52 16.45 -11.71 -8.57
CA THR A 52 16.29 -10.49 -9.40
C THR A 52 16.31 -9.20 -8.58
N ARG A 53 16.08 -9.28 -7.25
CA ARG A 53 16.05 -8.15 -6.32
C ARG A 53 17.29 -8.06 -5.44
N GLY A 54 18.18 -9.06 -5.48
CA GLY A 54 19.33 -9.15 -4.59
C GLY A 54 18.97 -9.52 -3.14
N MET A 55 17.82 -10.18 -2.92
CA MET A 55 17.31 -10.64 -1.64
C MET A 55 17.58 -12.12 -1.42
N ASP A 56 17.58 -12.56 -0.16
CA ASP A 56 17.67 -13.97 0.20
C ASP A 56 16.31 -14.67 0.14
N ALA A 57 16.31 -15.94 -0.29
CA ALA A 57 15.13 -16.80 -0.29
C ALA A 57 15.30 -17.95 0.69
N PHE A 58 14.30 -18.17 1.55
CA PHE A 58 14.24 -19.28 2.51
C PHE A 58 13.07 -20.21 2.20
N GLU A 59 13.16 -21.46 2.60
CA GLU A 59 12.09 -22.44 2.38
C GLU A 59 10.95 -22.26 3.38
N THR A 60 11.25 -21.85 4.60
CA THR A 60 10.32 -21.86 5.72
C THR A 60 10.13 -20.46 6.33
N ALA A 61 8.99 -20.28 7.00
CA ALA A 61 8.72 -19.08 7.79
C ALA A 61 9.67 -18.98 9.00
N ASP A 62 10.09 -20.11 9.57
CA ASP A 62 10.98 -20.15 10.73
C ASP A 62 12.36 -19.58 10.38
N GLU A 63 12.90 -19.91 9.22
CA GLU A 63 14.18 -19.36 8.73
C GLU A 63 14.08 -17.83 8.53
N VAL A 64 12.98 -17.35 7.96
CA VAL A 64 12.72 -15.91 7.80
C VAL A 64 12.63 -15.23 9.17
N ILE A 65 11.82 -15.78 10.09
CA ILE A 65 11.64 -15.23 11.43
C ILE A 65 12.98 -15.18 12.18
N ALA A 66 13.80 -16.23 12.08
CA ALA A 66 15.11 -16.26 12.73
C ALA A 66 16.08 -15.19 12.19
N SER A 67 15.96 -14.85 10.89
CA SER A 67 16.90 -13.99 10.15
C SER A 67 16.56 -12.50 10.16
N ALA A 68 15.35 -12.10 10.59
CA ALA A 68 14.87 -10.74 10.44
C ALA A 68 14.44 -10.09 11.76
N ASP A 69 14.45 -8.76 11.82
CA ASP A 69 13.99 -7.92 12.93
C ASP A 69 12.52 -7.51 12.72
N VAL A 70 12.13 -7.23 11.47
CA VAL A 70 10.77 -6.85 11.06
C VAL A 70 10.21 -7.94 10.17
N ILE A 71 9.14 -8.58 10.60
CA ILE A 71 8.47 -9.68 9.90
C ILE A 71 7.23 -9.15 9.20
N VAL A 72 7.27 -9.04 7.89
CA VAL A 72 6.09 -8.68 7.09
C VAL A 72 5.21 -9.91 6.95
N ALA A 73 4.06 -9.91 7.61
CA ALA A 73 3.06 -10.98 7.51
C ALA A 73 2.23 -10.82 6.23
N GLY A 74 2.73 -11.40 5.14
CA GLY A 74 2.21 -11.26 3.77
C GLY A 74 1.52 -12.51 3.21
N VAL A 75 1.25 -13.54 4.03
CA VAL A 75 0.44 -14.69 3.64
C VAL A 75 -1.04 -14.32 3.56
N LYS A 76 -1.82 -15.14 2.86
CA LYS A 76 -3.27 -14.95 2.81
C LYS A 76 -3.89 -15.05 4.20
N PRO A 77 -4.95 -14.26 4.54
CA PRO A 77 -5.52 -14.20 5.88
C PRO A 77 -5.84 -15.55 6.50
N TYR A 78 -6.36 -16.50 5.73
CA TYR A 78 -6.70 -17.86 6.19
C TYR A 78 -5.49 -18.75 6.52
N LEU A 79 -4.26 -18.30 6.18
CA LEU A 79 -3.01 -19.02 6.49
C LEU A 79 -2.30 -18.46 7.73
N ILE A 80 -2.71 -17.30 8.24
CA ILE A 80 -2.02 -16.63 9.35
C ILE A 80 -1.91 -17.56 10.57
N GLU A 81 -3.03 -18.10 11.05
CA GLU A 81 -3.03 -18.99 12.20
C GLU A 81 -2.12 -20.19 11.98
N LYS A 82 -2.21 -20.84 10.81
CA LYS A 82 -1.36 -21.99 10.48
C LYS A 82 0.13 -21.66 10.53
N VAL A 83 0.50 -20.45 10.13
CA VAL A 83 1.92 -20.04 9.97
C VAL A 83 2.49 -19.47 11.24
N PHE A 84 1.69 -18.74 12.03
CA PHE A 84 2.18 -17.97 13.18
C PHE A 84 1.84 -18.55 14.54
N SER A 85 0.89 -19.49 14.68
CA SER A 85 0.55 -20.09 15.99
C SER A 85 1.76 -20.76 16.63
N GLY A 86 1.95 -20.49 17.93
CA GLY A 86 3.04 -21.07 18.73
C GLY A 86 4.43 -20.52 18.41
N LYS A 87 4.50 -19.31 17.82
CA LYS A 87 5.78 -18.67 17.48
C LYS A 87 6.12 -17.45 18.35
N GLU A 88 5.44 -17.30 19.48
CA GLU A 88 5.60 -16.19 20.41
C GLU A 88 7.08 -16.04 20.83
N ASP A 89 7.71 -17.14 21.23
CA ASP A 89 9.13 -17.14 21.64
C ASP A 89 10.07 -16.76 20.49
N ALA A 90 9.81 -17.27 19.27
CA ALA A 90 10.63 -16.97 18.09
C ALA A 90 10.47 -15.52 17.61
N LEU A 91 9.34 -14.88 17.93
CA LEU A 91 9.02 -13.48 17.62
C LEU A 91 9.40 -12.52 18.76
N SER A 92 9.91 -13.03 19.87
CA SER A 92 10.36 -12.19 20.99
C SER A 92 11.41 -11.18 20.51
N GLY A 93 11.18 -9.89 20.81
CA GLY A 93 12.07 -8.80 20.40
C GLY A 93 12.04 -8.48 18.90
N LYS A 94 11.08 -9.00 18.15
CA LYS A 94 10.86 -8.72 16.71
C LYS A 94 9.52 -8.01 16.50
N ILE A 95 9.38 -7.35 15.38
CA ILE A 95 8.17 -6.64 14.99
C ILE A 95 7.41 -7.45 13.93
N VAL A 96 6.12 -7.69 14.14
CA VAL A 96 5.23 -8.22 13.12
C VAL A 96 4.50 -7.07 12.45
N LEU A 97 4.89 -6.75 11.21
CA LEU A 97 4.22 -5.79 10.33
C LEU A 97 3.20 -6.53 9.48
N SER A 98 1.94 -6.50 9.88
CA SER A 98 0.87 -7.19 9.18
C SER A 98 0.40 -6.41 7.97
N ILE A 99 0.31 -7.09 6.82
CA ILE A 99 -0.40 -6.63 5.63
C ILE A 99 -1.55 -7.57 5.27
N ALA A 100 -1.95 -8.41 6.22
CA ALA A 100 -3.02 -9.39 6.04
C ALA A 100 -4.39 -8.73 6.26
N TRP A 101 -5.22 -8.75 5.21
CA TRP A 101 -6.59 -8.23 5.28
C TRP A 101 -7.39 -8.88 6.41
N THR A 102 -8.17 -8.09 7.15
CA THR A 102 -8.98 -8.48 8.31
C THR A 102 -8.21 -8.94 9.56
N TRP A 103 -6.89 -8.82 9.59
CA TRP A 103 -6.06 -9.08 10.76
C TRP A 103 -5.70 -7.76 11.45
N ASP A 104 -6.52 -7.39 12.43
CA ASP A 104 -6.33 -6.22 13.29
C ASP A 104 -5.50 -6.56 14.55
N LYS A 105 -5.21 -5.52 15.35
CA LYS A 105 -4.49 -5.66 16.61
C LYS A 105 -5.11 -6.74 17.51
N GLY A 106 -6.45 -6.78 17.62
CA GLY A 106 -7.13 -7.73 18.53
C GLY A 106 -6.89 -9.19 18.14
N LYS A 107 -6.92 -9.49 16.85
CA LYS A 107 -6.64 -10.84 16.36
C LYS A 107 -5.18 -11.25 16.54
N TRP A 108 -4.25 -10.31 16.29
CA TRP A 108 -2.82 -10.57 16.51
C TRP A 108 -2.52 -10.77 17.99
N GLU A 109 -3.07 -9.96 18.88
CA GLU A 109 -2.92 -10.10 20.32
C GLU A 109 -3.45 -11.46 20.84
N ALA A 110 -4.58 -11.92 20.26
CA ALA A 110 -5.16 -13.23 20.61
C ALA A 110 -4.31 -14.40 20.09
N LEU A 111 -3.68 -14.26 18.91
CA LEU A 111 -2.85 -15.32 18.32
C LEU A 111 -1.44 -15.35 18.91
N LEU A 112 -0.83 -14.19 19.15
CA LEU A 112 0.55 -14.01 19.57
C LEU A 112 0.63 -13.07 20.78
N PRO A 113 0.10 -13.46 21.94
CA PRO A 113 0.08 -12.61 23.13
C PRO A 113 1.49 -12.19 23.53
N GLY A 114 1.64 -10.93 23.90
CA GLY A 114 2.92 -10.36 24.37
C GLY A 114 3.96 -10.12 23.27
N THR A 115 3.63 -10.31 22.00
CA THR A 115 4.50 -9.94 20.88
C THR A 115 4.24 -8.52 20.40
N HIS A 116 5.17 -7.97 19.63
CA HIS A 116 5.09 -6.61 19.08
C HIS A 116 4.56 -6.64 17.65
N HIS A 117 3.37 -6.07 17.43
CA HIS A 117 2.72 -6.11 16.12
C HIS A 117 1.96 -4.82 15.80
N ILE A 118 1.80 -4.57 14.50
CA ILE A 118 1.01 -3.48 13.93
C ILE A 118 0.32 -3.95 12.65
N SER A 119 -0.92 -3.53 12.43
CA SER A 119 -1.70 -3.86 11.25
C SER A 119 -1.74 -2.71 10.26
N THR A 120 -1.52 -3.03 8.99
CA THR A 120 -1.49 -2.06 7.90
C THR A 120 -2.21 -2.58 6.66
N VAL A 121 -2.67 -1.66 5.83
CA VAL A 121 -3.25 -1.95 4.51
C VAL A 121 -2.57 -1.07 3.46
N PRO A 122 -1.48 -1.54 2.86
CA PRO A 122 -0.81 -0.85 1.75
C PRO A 122 -1.56 -1.03 0.43
N ASN A 123 -1.26 -0.18 -0.56
CA ASN A 123 -1.73 -0.32 -1.93
C ASN A 123 -0.58 -0.50 -2.94
N ILE A 124 -0.88 -0.94 -4.15
CA ILE A 124 0.13 -1.30 -5.17
C ILE A 124 1.13 -0.18 -5.51
N PRO A 125 0.77 1.13 -5.55
CA PRO A 125 1.74 2.20 -5.81
C PRO A 125 2.91 2.32 -4.82
N VAL A 126 2.93 1.56 -3.71
CA VAL A 126 4.11 1.43 -2.83
C VAL A 126 5.36 1.01 -3.61
N SER A 127 5.21 0.28 -4.71
CA SER A 127 6.32 -0.18 -5.55
C SER A 127 7.10 0.94 -6.24
N VAL A 128 6.53 2.14 -6.30
CA VAL A 128 7.12 3.35 -6.89
C VAL A 128 7.16 4.51 -5.89
N ASN A 129 7.16 4.22 -4.60
CA ASN A 129 7.23 5.17 -3.48
C ASN A 129 6.08 6.22 -3.49
N ALA A 130 4.95 5.87 -4.08
CA ALA A 130 3.76 6.71 -4.18
C ALA A 130 2.51 6.01 -3.61
N GLY A 131 2.73 5.10 -2.67
CA GLY A 131 1.66 4.35 -2.03
C GLY A 131 0.90 5.15 -0.98
N VAL A 132 -0.28 4.65 -0.63
CA VAL A 132 -0.98 5.00 0.59
C VAL A 132 -1.03 3.76 1.47
N ILE A 133 -0.66 3.90 2.72
CA ILE A 133 -0.68 2.82 3.68
C ILE A 133 -1.62 3.20 4.83
N ALA A 134 -2.80 2.59 4.91
CA ALA A 134 -3.63 2.72 6.10
C ALA A 134 -2.94 1.96 7.24
N VAL A 135 -2.74 2.62 8.37
CA VAL A 135 -2.04 2.09 9.54
C VAL A 135 -3.00 2.07 10.72
N GLU A 136 -3.10 0.95 11.41
CA GLU A 136 -3.88 0.88 12.65
C GLU A 136 -3.18 1.72 13.73
N LYS A 137 -3.89 2.76 14.23
CA LYS A 137 -3.35 3.68 15.23
C LYS A 137 -2.96 3.00 16.54
N GLN A 138 -3.64 1.92 16.87
CA GLN A 138 -3.36 1.14 18.07
C GLN A 138 -2.49 -0.07 17.71
N SER A 139 -1.34 -0.17 18.35
CA SER A 139 -0.40 -1.28 18.17
C SER A 139 0.15 -1.74 19.51
N THR A 140 0.97 -2.80 19.52
CA THR A 140 1.73 -3.25 20.69
C THR A 140 3.18 -2.79 20.64
N LEU A 141 3.56 -1.95 19.68
CA LEU A 141 4.90 -1.44 19.48
C LEU A 141 5.30 -0.46 20.60
N ASN A 142 6.54 -0.50 21.03
CA ASN A 142 7.12 0.59 21.79
C ASN A 142 7.47 1.80 20.90
N ALA A 143 7.88 2.91 21.50
CA ALA A 143 8.12 4.16 20.77
C ALA A 143 9.22 4.05 19.68
N ASP A 144 10.30 3.31 19.96
CA ASP A 144 11.40 3.14 19.00
C ASP A 144 11.00 2.25 17.83
N GLU A 145 10.24 1.19 18.10
CA GLU A 145 9.69 0.29 17.09
C GLU A 145 8.65 1.00 16.21
N ALA A 146 7.77 1.78 16.82
CA ALA A 146 6.80 2.58 16.08
C ALA A 146 7.50 3.58 15.15
N LYS A 147 8.56 4.24 15.63
CA LYS A 147 9.39 5.14 14.82
C LYS A 147 10.05 4.42 13.65
N LEU A 148 10.63 3.23 13.89
CA LEU A 148 11.24 2.42 12.85
C LEU A 148 10.22 2.02 11.78
N VAL A 149 9.06 1.49 12.20
CA VAL A 149 8.02 1.05 11.28
C VAL A 149 7.46 2.21 10.48
N MET A 150 7.13 3.33 11.12
CA MET A 150 6.64 4.52 10.40
C MET A 150 7.66 5.01 9.38
N GLY A 151 8.95 5.08 9.73
CA GLY A 151 10.00 5.43 8.78
C GLY A 151 10.09 4.47 7.59
N LEU A 152 9.97 3.15 7.81
CA LEU A 152 9.91 2.17 6.72
C LEU A 152 8.68 2.38 5.84
N LEU A 153 7.51 2.72 6.40
CA LEU A 153 6.30 2.98 5.64
C LEU A 153 6.37 4.30 4.86
N GLU A 154 6.97 5.34 5.41
CA GLU A 154 7.20 6.63 4.75
C GLU A 154 8.08 6.49 3.49
N LEU A 155 9.02 5.54 3.48
CA LEU A 155 9.78 5.22 2.26
C LEU A 155 8.90 4.66 1.12
N LEU A 156 7.73 4.11 1.44
CA LEU A 156 6.80 3.53 0.47
C LEU A 156 5.72 4.51 -0.02
N GLY A 157 5.57 5.65 0.67
CA GLY A 157 4.58 6.66 0.34
C GLY A 157 4.01 7.37 1.56
N THR A 158 2.69 7.49 1.65
CA THR A 158 2.01 8.23 2.70
C THR A 158 1.32 7.28 3.69
N PRO A 159 1.85 7.04 4.89
CA PRO A 159 1.13 6.34 5.94
C PRO A 159 0.02 7.24 6.51
N VAL A 160 -1.14 6.65 6.75
CA VAL A 160 -2.31 7.33 7.34
C VAL A 160 -2.80 6.52 8.52
N GLU A 161 -2.62 7.06 9.73
CA GLU A 161 -3.06 6.41 10.96
C GLU A 161 -4.58 6.53 11.13
N LEU A 162 -5.24 5.40 11.32
CA LEU A 162 -6.68 5.29 11.47
C LEU A 162 -7.04 4.48 12.71
N ASP A 163 -8.15 4.81 13.37
CA ASP A 163 -8.70 3.96 14.41
C ASP A 163 -9.11 2.61 13.85
N GLY A 164 -8.95 1.52 14.63
CA GLY A 164 -9.10 0.15 14.14
C GLY A 164 -10.41 -0.12 13.40
N SER A 165 -11.52 0.52 13.82
CA SER A 165 -12.82 0.43 13.13
C SER A 165 -12.82 1.06 11.73
N LEU A 166 -11.91 2.00 11.45
CA LEU A 166 -11.78 2.70 10.17
C LEU A 166 -10.65 2.15 9.29
N LEU A 167 -9.78 1.28 9.84
CA LEU A 167 -8.65 0.71 9.11
C LEU A 167 -9.09 0.07 7.79
N TRP A 168 -10.17 -0.70 7.82
CA TRP A 168 -10.65 -1.42 6.64
C TRP A 168 -11.32 -0.50 5.63
N VAL A 169 -12.04 0.52 6.08
CA VAL A 169 -12.63 1.54 5.19
C VAL A 169 -11.54 2.34 4.50
N GLY A 170 -10.56 2.83 5.26
CA GLY A 170 -9.41 3.56 4.72
C GLY A 170 -8.56 2.68 3.80
N GLY A 171 -8.26 1.45 4.23
CA GLY A 171 -7.53 0.49 3.45
C GLY A 171 -8.23 0.13 2.13
N THR A 172 -9.55 -0.12 2.16
CA THR A 172 -10.35 -0.36 0.95
C THR A 172 -10.33 0.84 0.03
N THR A 173 -10.54 2.04 0.58
CA THR A 173 -10.49 3.28 -0.21
C THR A 173 -9.14 3.43 -0.91
N ALA A 174 -8.03 3.17 -0.20
CA ALA A 174 -6.69 3.29 -0.77
C ALA A 174 -6.33 2.14 -1.73
N SER A 175 -6.74 0.90 -1.45
CA SER A 175 -6.29 -0.29 -2.18
C SER A 175 -7.18 -0.65 -3.38
N CYS A 176 -8.48 -0.32 -3.36
CA CYS A 176 -9.39 -0.57 -4.48
C CYS A 176 -9.45 0.61 -5.46
N ALA A 177 -9.38 1.84 -4.96
CA ALA A 177 -9.50 3.04 -5.82
C ALA A 177 -8.44 3.15 -6.93
N PRO A 178 -7.21 2.62 -6.85
CA PRO A 178 -6.31 2.58 -7.99
C PRO A 178 -6.92 1.92 -9.24
N ALA A 179 -7.73 0.87 -9.08
CA ALA A 179 -8.46 0.26 -10.19
C ALA A 179 -9.55 1.20 -10.75
N PHE A 180 -10.24 1.95 -9.88
CA PHE A 180 -11.26 2.92 -10.32
C PHE A 180 -10.62 4.09 -11.06
N ILE A 181 -9.47 4.57 -10.59
CA ILE A 181 -8.69 5.60 -11.28
C ILE A 181 -8.15 5.09 -12.62
N ALA A 182 -7.78 3.81 -12.74
CA ALA A 182 -7.41 3.22 -14.03
C ALA A 182 -8.58 3.26 -15.04
N VAL A 183 -9.82 2.98 -14.61
CA VAL A 183 -11.01 3.12 -15.44
C VAL A 183 -11.26 4.58 -15.86
N VAL A 184 -11.10 5.53 -14.92
CA VAL A 184 -11.19 6.97 -15.21
C VAL A 184 -10.10 7.39 -16.21
N THR A 185 -8.87 6.90 -16.02
CA THR A 185 -7.74 7.16 -16.94
C THR A 185 -8.05 6.66 -18.35
N GLU A 186 -8.56 5.44 -18.47
CA GLU A 186 -8.93 4.85 -19.75
C GLU A 186 -10.03 5.66 -20.44
N ALA A 187 -11.10 6.03 -19.71
CA ALA A 187 -12.21 6.82 -20.26
C ALA A 187 -11.76 8.20 -20.77
N LEU A 188 -10.91 8.90 -20.03
CA LEU A 188 -10.37 10.19 -20.46
C LEU A 188 -9.43 10.03 -21.66
N ALA A 189 -8.60 8.97 -21.70
CA ALA A 189 -7.74 8.67 -22.82
C ALA A 189 -8.56 8.29 -24.07
N ASP A 190 -9.67 7.55 -23.93
CA ASP A 190 -10.58 7.24 -25.03
C ASP A 190 -11.20 8.51 -25.62
N ALA A 191 -11.62 9.44 -24.77
CA ALA A 191 -12.11 10.74 -25.23
C ALA A 191 -11.03 11.52 -25.99
N ALA A 192 -9.78 11.50 -25.53
CA ALA A 192 -8.66 12.13 -26.23
C ALA A 192 -8.41 11.49 -27.60
N VAL A 193 -8.42 10.15 -27.68
CA VAL A 193 -8.27 9.40 -28.96
C VAL A 193 -9.42 9.69 -29.91
N LYS A 194 -10.66 9.72 -29.42
CA LYS A 194 -11.84 10.11 -30.22
C LYS A 194 -11.67 11.48 -30.87
N ASN A 195 -10.89 12.37 -30.24
CA ASN A 195 -10.60 13.72 -30.73
C ASN A 195 -9.23 13.84 -31.42
N GLY A 196 -8.60 12.71 -31.83
CA GLY A 196 -7.45 12.67 -32.72
C GLY A 196 -6.07 12.54 -32.06
N ILE A 197 -5.98 12.41 -30.72
CA ILE A 197 -4.69 12.19 -30.04
C ILE A 197 -4.28 10.70 -30.18
N PRO A 198 -3.03 10.40 -30.56
CA PRO A 198 -2.53 9.02 -30.57
C PRO A 198 -2.67 8.34 -29.20
N ARG A 199 -3.02 7.05 -29.20
CA ARG A 199 -3.30 6.30 -27.96
C ARG A 199 -2.20 6.40 -26.90
N ALA A 200 -0.93 6.23 -27.30
CA ALA A 200 0.21 6.30 -26.38
C ALA A 200 0.33 7.67 -25.70
N ASP A 201 0.13 8.74 -26.47
CA ASP A 201 0.17 10.11 -25.94
C ASP A 201 -1.03 10.39 -25.03
N ALA A 202 -2.23 9.89 -25.39
CA ALA A 202 -3.42 10.03 -24.58
C ALA A 202 -3.24 9.44 -23.18
N TYR A 203 -2.71 8.21 -23.05
CA TYR A 203 -2.41 7.62 -21.74
C TYR A 203 -1.36 8.40 -20.98
N ARG A 204 -0.28 8.84 -21.63
CA ARG A 204 0.79 9.62 -20.99
C ARG A 204 0.26 10.95 -20.44
N ILE A 205 -0.53 11.67 -21.22
CA ILE A 205 -1.16 12.94 -20.81
C ILE A 205 -2.06 12.75 -19.60
N VAL A 206 -2.99 11.78 -19.68
CA VAL A 206 -3.98 11.57 -18.60
C VAL A 206 -3.31 11.09 -17.32
N SER A 207 -2.39 10.13 -17.40
CA SER A 207 -1.68 9.63 -16.21
C SER A 207 -0.86 10.72 -15.53
N ALA A 208 -0.13 11.54 -16.30
CA ALA A 208 0.64 12.66 -15.77
C ALA A 208 -0.26 13.73 -15.13
N MET A 209 -1.41 14.02 -15.74
CA MET A 209 -2.41 14.97 -15.20
C MET A 209 -2.97 14.49 -13.87
N ILE A 210 -3.37 13.21 -13.76
CA ILE A 210 -3.91 12.63 -12.52
C ILE A 210 -2.85 12.69 -11.40
N ALA A 211 -1.63 12.24 -11.67
CA ALA A 211 -0.53 12.28 -10.71
C ALA A 211 -0.23 13.72 -10.26
N GLY A 212 -0.14 14.66 -11.19
CA GLY A 212 0.11 16.08 -10.90
C GLY A 212 -1.00 16.72 -10.08
N THR A 213 -2.26 16.41 -10.37
CA THR A 213 -3.41 16.95 -9.62
C THR A 213 -3.42 16.45 -8.17
N GLY A 214 -3.18 15.15 -7.96
CA GLY A 214 -3.09 14.58 -6.61
C GLY A 214 -1.91 15.18 -5.82
N LYS A 215 -0.74 15.30 -6.45
CA LYS A 215 0.43 15.93 -5.85
C LYS A 215 0.16 17.38 -5.45
N LEU A 216 -0.42 18.17 -6.35
CA LEU A 216 -0.76 19.58 -6.08
C LEU A 216 -1.69 19.71 -4.87
N GLN A 217 -2.72 18.84 -4.78
CA GLN A 217 -3.64 18.87 -3.66
C GLN A 217 -2.96 18.52 -2.33
N LEU A 218 -2.11 17.49 -2.31
CA LEU A 218 -1.37 17.07 -1.11
C LEU A 218 -0.42 18.17 -0.62
N GLU A 219 0.34 18.80 -1.54
CA GLU A 219 1.31 19.85 -1.19
C GLU A 219 0.66 21.14 -0.72
N THR A 220 -0.48 21.50 -1.30
CA THR A 220 -1.16 22.76 -0.98
C THR A 220 -2.18 22.64 0.15
N GLY A 221 -2.65 21.45 0.46
CA GLY A 221 -3.79 21.22 1.36
C GLY A 221 -5.10 21.81 0.85
N MET A 222 -5.18 22.20 -0.42
CA MET A 222 -6.35 22.86 -0.99
C MET A 222 -7.57 21.95 -0.98
N HIS A 223 -8.71 22.49 -0.56
CA HIS A 223 -9.97 21.73 -0.64
C HIS A 223 -10.29 21.35 -2.10
N PRO A 224 -10.71 20.11 -2.39
CA PRO A 224 -10.95 19.66 -3.78
C PRO A 224 -11.88 20.56 -4.59
N ALA A 225 -12.91 21.13 -3.97
CA ALA A 225 -13.81 22.07 -4.65
C ALA A 225 -13.10 23.37 -5.04
N ALA A 226 -12.22 23.90 -4.17
CA ALA A 226 -11.43 25.07 -4.49
C ALA A 226 -10.42 24.81 -5.61
N LEU A 227 -9.77 23.64 -5.60
CA LEU A 227 -8.88 23.21 -6.68
C LEU A 227 -9.64 23.13 -8.03
N LYS A 228 -10.86 22.57 -8.04
CA LYS A 228 -11.74 22.58 -9.20
C LYS A 228 -12.02 24.00 -9.68
N ASP A 229 -12.35 24.92 -8.78
CA ASP A 229 -12.72 26.28 -9.13
C ASP A 229 -11.54 27.07 -9.71
N VAL A 230 -10.31 26.83 -9.25
CA VAL A 230 -9.09 27.43 -9.85
C VAL A 230 -8.96 27.11 -11.34
N VAL A 231 -9.43 25.93 -11.79
CA VAL A 231 -9.34 25.49 -13.18
C VAL A 231 -10.59 25.90 -13.99
N CYS A 232 -11.68 26.30 -13.33
CA CYS A 232 -12.97 26.63 -13.93
C CYS A 232 -13.15 28.12 -14.14
N SER A 233 -12.75 28.66 -15.30
CA SER A 233 -13.09 30.04 -15.67
C SER A 233 -14.59 30.20 -16.01
N PRO A 234 -15.20 31.39 -15.76
CA PRO A 234 -16.60 31.66 -16.12
C PRO A 234 -16.88 31.40 -17.61
N GLY A 235 -17.88 30.56 -17.90
CA GLY A 235 -18.24 30.16 -19.26
C GLY A 235 -17.20 29.32 -20.02
N GLY A 236 -16.10 28.94 -19.36
CA GLY A 236 -14.98 28.20 -19.97
C GLY A 236 -15.31 26.75 -20.35
N ALA A 237 -14.36 26.08 -21.01
CA ALA A 237 -14.52 24.69 -21.40
C ALA A 237 -14.58 23.75 -20.17
N THR A 238 -13.78 24.03 -19.15
CA THR A 238 -13.69 23.19 -17.97
C THR A 238 -15.00 23.10 -17.19
N ILE A 239 -15.68 24.23 -16.96
CA ILE A 239 -16.96 24.22 -16.21
C ILE A 239 -18.06 23.50 -17.01
N ARG A 240 -18.07 23.59 -18.35
CA ARG A 240 -18.99 22.79 -19.18
C ARG A 240 -18.74 21.29 -19.07
N GLY A 241 -17.46 20.89 -19.02
CA GLY A 241 -17.08 19.49 -18.77
C GLY A 241 -17.49 19.00 -17.38
N VAL A 242 -17.30 19.83 -16.35
CA VAL A 242 -17.76 19.51 -14.98
C VAL A 242 -19.28 19.34 -14.95
N ALA A 243 -20.06 20.23 -15.58
CA ALA A 243 -21.52 20.11 -15.65
C ALA A 243 -21.96 18.80 -16.32
N ALA A 244 -21.29 18.39 -17.40
CA ALA A 244 -21.58 17.11 -18.06
C ALA A 244 -21.25 15.89 -17.16
N LEU A 245 -20.18 15.94 -16.35
CA LEU A 245 -19.86 14.89 -15.39
C LEU A 245 -20.89 14.80 -14.26
N GLU A 246 -21.38 15.94 -13.76
CA GLU A 246 -22.45 15.97 -12.76
C GLU A 246 -23.77 15.41 -13.33
N GLU A 247 -24.15 15.78 -14.55
CA GLU A 247 -25.32 15.23 -15.24
C GLU A 247 -25.21 13.71 -15.41
N ALA A 248 -24.02 13.20 -15.75
CA ALA A 248 -23.75 11.77 -15.88
C ALA A 248 -23.66 11.03 -14.53
N GLY A 249 -23.71 11.73 -13.39
CA GLY A 249 -23.73 11.13 -12.07
C GLY A 249 -22.40 10.56 -11.59
N LEU A 250 -21.25 11.11 -12.02
CA LEU A 250 -19.91 10.62 -11.67
C LEU A 250 -19.72 10.48 -10.16
N ARG A 251 -20.14 11.46 -9.34
CA ARG A 251 -19.99 11.40 -7.87
C ARG A 251 -20.68 10.18 -7.28
N ASN A 252 -21.94 9.95 -7.69
CA ASN A 252 -22.72 8.82 -7.21
C ASN A 252 -22.10 7.48 -7.64
N ALA A 253 -21.54 7.40 -8.85
CA ALA A 253 -20.85 6.21 -9.34
C ALA A 253 -19.63 5.85 -8.48
N LEU A 254 -18.80 6.83 -8.14
CA LEU A 254 -17.60 6.63 -7.30
C LEU A 254 -17.94 6.29 -5.85
N ILE A 255 -18.97 6.94 -5.26
CA ILE A 255 -19.45 6.61 -3.92
C ILE A 255 -19.95 5.15 -3.89
N LYS A 256 -20.80 4.76 -4.84
CA LYS A 256 -21.29 3.39 -4.93
C LYS A 256 -20.19 2.35 -5.17
N ALA A 257 -19.12 2.72 -5.88
CA ALA A 257 -18.00 1.83 -6.09
C ALA A 257 -17.29 1.49 -4.76
N ILE A 258 -17.05 2.47 -3.89
CA ILE A 258 -16.52 2.24 -2.55
C ILE A 258 -17.51 1.42 -1.71
N ASP A 259 -18.80 1.80 -1.66
CA ASP A 259 -19.81 1.09 -0.87
C ASP A 259 -19.90 -0.40 -1.27
N ALA A 260 -19.73 -0.72 -2.55
CA ALA A 260 -19.74 -2.09 -3.04
C ALA A 260 -18.55 -2.93 -2.57
N THR A 261 -17.44 -2.30 -2.22
CA THR A 261 -16.23 -3.00 -1.74
C THR A 261 -16.21 -3.24 -0.23
N LEU A 262 -17.14 -2.63 0.51
CA LEU A 262 -17.28 -2.76 1.96
C LEU A 262 -18.34 -3.79 2.38
N LYS A 263 -19.05 -4.38 1.43
CA LYS A 263 -20.03 -5.44 1.62
C LYS A 263 -19.34 -6.80 1.51
#